data_6a7aeaa1c83b3e84efe51aff76bc819e
#
_entry.id   6a7aeaa1c83b3e84efe51aff76bc819e
#
_cell.length_a   1.000
_cell.length_b   1.000
_cell.length_c   1.000
_cell.angle_alpha   90.00
_cell.angle_beta   90.00
_cell.angle_gamma   90.00
#
_symmetry.space_group_name_H-M   'P 1'
#
loop_
_entity.id
_entity.type
_entity.pdbx_description
1 polymer ?
#
loop_
_entity_poly.entity_id
_entity_poly.type
_entity_poly.pdbx_seq_one_letter_code
_entity_poly.pdbx_strand_id
1 'polypeptide(L)'
;MSISIGTPFKNLAKKILLCGAGELGKEVVIELQRYGVEVIAVDSYADAPAMQVADRCHIISMLDGQELKRVIELEKPDLIVPEVEAIATDTLAELETAGSVTVIPTARATQLTMNREGIRRLAAEELGLKTSPFLFASTGEEFRQAVEKIGMPCVVKPIMSSSGKGQSTIRSSD
;
A
#
# COMPACT_ATOMS: atom_id res chain seq x y z
N MET A 1 -12.25 -0.28 26.61
CA MET A 1 -12.88 0.66 25.64
C MET A 1 -13.96 -0.09 24.90
N SER A 2 -15.19 0.43 24.86
CA SER A 2 -16.21 -0.10 23.96
C SER A 2 -16.10 0.60 22.61
N ILE A 3 -16.01 -0.16 21.53
CA ILE A 3 -16.08 0.37 20.16
C ILE A 3 -17.53 0.30 19.74
N SER A 4 -18.12 1.42 19.35
CA SER A 4 -19.45 1.46 18.75
C SER A 4 -19.28 1.46 17.23
N ILE A 5 -19.85 0.46 16.58
CA ILE A 5 -19.98 0.38 15.13
C ILE A 5 -21.43 0.74 14.82
N GLY A 6 -21.68 1.86 14.15
CA GLY A 6 -23.03 2.27 13.80
C GLY A 6 -23.63 1.42 12.68
N THR A 7 -24.83 1.76 12.26
CA THR A 7 -25.46 1.19 11.07
C THR A 7 -25.01 1.95 9.84
N PRO A 8 -24.63 1.30 8.74
CA PRO A 8 -24.27 1.96 7.47
C PRO A 8 -25.29 3.02 7.06
N PHE A 9 -24.83 4.10 6.45
CA PHE A 9 -25.62 5.27 6.03
C PHE A 9 -26.29 6.05 7.16
N LYS A 10 -25.89 5.86 8.40
CA LYS A 10 -26.33 6.63 9.57
C LYS A 10 -25.17 7.46 10.14
N ASN A 11 -25.52 8.50 10.90
CA ASN A 11 -24.52 9.46 11.42
C ASN A 11 -23.42 8.84 12.30
N LEU A 12 -23.67 7.67 12.87
CA LEU A 12 -22.71 6.96 13.72
C LEU A 12 -22.05 5.76 13.00
N ALA A 13 -22.29 5.60 11.70
CA ALA A 13 -21.64 4.55 10.92
C ALA A 13 -20.13 4.73 10.95
N LYS A 14 -19.40 3.65 11.20
CA LYS A 14 -17.97 3.60 10.95
C LYS A 14 -17.72 3.46 9.46
N LYS A 15 -16.89 4.33 8.90
CA LYS A 15 -16.58 4.39 7.47
C LYS A 15 -15.12 4.04 7.21
N ILE A 16 -14.90 3.17 6.26
CA ILE A 16 -13.55 2.78 5.82
C ILE A 16 -13.38 3.13 4.34
N LEU A 17 -12.29 3.82 4.04
CA LEU A 17 -11.83 4.04 2.67
C LEU A 17 -10.79 2.97 2.35
N LEU A 18 -11.13 2.07 1.44
CA LEU A 18 -10.22 1.04 0.93
C LEU A 18 -9.53 1.55 -0.33
N CYS A 19 -8.21 1.71 -0.28
CA CYS A 19 -7.39 2.14 -1.41
C CYS A 19 -6.76 0.92 -2.09
N GLY A 20 -7.36 0.50 -3.19
CA GLY A 20 -7.14 -0.74 -3.91
C GLY A 20 -8.41 -1.59 -3.88
N ALA A 21 -9.02 -1.77 -5.05
CA ALA A 21 -10.32 -2.43 -5.17
C ALA A 21 -10.24 -3.75 -5.96
N GLY A 22 -9.09 -4.43 -5.90
CA GLY A 22 -8.86 -5.72 -6.55
C GLY A 22 -9.61 -6.89 -5.88
N GLU A 23 -9.22 -8.11 -6.22
CA GLU A 23 -9.86 -9.34 -5.74
C GLU A 23 -9.73 -9.47 -4.22
N LEU A 24 -8.55 -9.21 -3.67
CA LEU A 24 -8.34 -9.25 -2.22
C LEU A 24 -9.13 -8.11 -1.53
N GLY A 25 -9.14 -6.92 -2.13
CA GLY A 25 -9.96 -5.80 -1.67
C GLY A 25 -11.43 -6.17 -1.57
N LYS A 26 -11.97 -6.96 -2.51
CA LYS A 26 -13.36 -7.44 -2.47
C LYS A 26 -13.64 -8.28 -1.22
N GLU A 27 -12.75 -9.21 -0.88
CA GLU A 27 -12.89 -10.03 0.33
C GLU A 27 -12.85 -9.17 1.60
N VAL A 28 -11.97 -8.17 1.63
CA VAL A 28 -11.90 -7.21 2.75
C VAL A 28 -13.21 -6.42 2.88
N VAL A 29 -13.79 -5.93 1.79
CA VAL A 29 -15.09 -5.23 1.80
C VAL A 29 -16.18 -6.14 2.37
N ILE A 30 -16.31 -7.36 1.87
CA ILE A 30 -17.33 -8.32 2.32
C ILE A 30 -17.22 -8.56 3.82
N GLU A 31 -15.99 -8.76 4.33
CA GLU A 31 -15.80 -9.01 5.75
C GLU A 31 -16.12 -7.78 6.60
N LEU A 32 -15.71 -6.58 6.18
CA LEU A 32 -16.04 -5.34 6.87
C LEU A 32 -17.55 -5.10 6.95
N GLN A 33 -18.27 -5.38 5.86
CA GLN A 33 -19.73 -5.25 5.83
C GLN A 33 -20.43 -6.24 6.76
N ARG A 34 -19.87 -7.43 7.01
CA ARG A 34 -20.39 -8.37 8.04
C ARG A 34 -20.38 -7.78 9.44
N TYR A 35 -19.45 -6.87 9.73
CA TYR A 35 -19.41 -6.12 10.99
C TYR A 35 -20.28 -4.85 10.98
N GLY A 36 -20.98 -4.55 9.89
CA GLY A 36 -21.81 -3.35 9.77
C GLY A 36 -21.02 -2.08 9.50
N VAL A 37 -19.81 -2.19 8.96
CA VAL A 37 -18.97 -1.07 8.56
C VAL A 37 -19.39 -0.60 7.16
N GLU A 38 -19.44 0.72 6.97
CA GLU A 38 -19.66 1.33 5.66
C GLU A 38 -18.31 1.41 4.91
N VAL A 39 -18.25 0.85 3.71
CA VAL A 39 -16.99 0.75 2.95
C VAL A 39 -17.07 1.52 1.65
N ILE A 40 -16.07 2.37 1.43
CA ILE A 40 -15.86 3.12 0.20
C ILE A 40 -14.63 2.54 -0.51
N ALA A 41 -14.79 2.02 -1.71
CA ALA A 41 -13.70 1.44 -2.51
C ALA A 41 -13.13 2.47 -3.49
N VAL A 42 -11.81 2.53 -3.60
CA VAL A 42 -11.10 3.44 -4.51
C VAL A 42 -10.13 2.66 -5.37
N ASP A 43 -10.14 2.89 -6.69
CA ASP A 43 -9.17 2.34 -7.63
C ASP A 43 -9.03 3.24 -8.86
N SER A 44 -8.06 2.91 -9.72
CA SER A 44 -7.74 3.63 -10.94
C SER A 44 -8.61 3.25 -12.15
N TYR A 45 -9.43 2.22 -12.05
CA TYR A 45 -10.29 1.73 -13.12
C TYR A 45 -11.69 1.41 -12.64
N ALA A 46 -12.65 1.50 -13.54
CA ALA A 46 -14.06 1.22 -13.27
C ALA A 46 -14.30 -0.28 -13.07
N ASP A 47 -15.38 -0.58 -12.33
CA ASP A 47 -15.87 -1.94 -12.14
C ASP A 47 -14.85 -2.90 -11.50
N ALA A 48 -13.87 -2.35 -10.77
CA ALA A 48 -12.93 -3.15 -10.01
C ALA A 48 -13.67 -4.10 -9.05
N PRO A 49 -13.14 -5.30 -8.78
CA PRO A 49 -13.84 -6.35 -8.03
C PRO A 49 -14.49 -5.89 -6.72
N ALA A 50 -13.80 -5.09 -5.92
CA ALA A 50 -14.35 -4.59 -4.65
C ALA A 50 -15.45 -3.55 -4.85
N MET A 51 -15.43 -2.79 -5.96
CA MET A 51 -16.48 -1.80 -6.27
C MET A 51 -17.84 -2.45 -6.50
N GLN A 52 -17.88 -3.73 -6.87
CA GLN A 52 -19.12 -4.48 -7.09
C GLN A 52 -19.90 -4.75 -5.79
N VAL A 53 -19.24 -4.65 -4.65
CA VAL A 53 -19.81 -4.97 -3.33
C VAL A 53 -19.71 -3.82 -2.32
N ALA A 54 -18.87 -2.82 -2.58
CA ALA A 54 -18.72 -1.66 -1.71
C ALA A 54 -19.99 -0.80 -1.67
N ASP A 55 -20.20 -0.08 -0.58
CA ASP A 55 -21.34 0.83 -0.41
C ASP A 55 -21.25 2.06 -1.35
N ARG A 56 -20.03 2.52 -1.63
CA ARG A 56 -19.72 3.56 -2.63
C ARG A 56 -18.35 3.30 -3.23
N CYS A 57 -18.08 3.93 -4.37
CA CYS A 57 -16.78 3.82 -5.02
C CYS A 57 -16.36 5.12 -5.71
N HIS A 58 -15.04 5.29 -5.86
CA HIS A 58 -14.43 6.38 -6.61
C HIS A 58 -13.36 5.84 -7.55
N ILE A 59 -13.32 6.39 -8.75
CA ILE A 59 -12.30 6.07 -9.75
C ILE A 59 -11.38 7.28 -9.85
N ILE A 60 -10.15 7.12 -9.35
CA ILE A 60 -9.12 8.16 -9.36
C ILE A 60 -7.73 7.52 -9.54
N SER A 61 -6.76 8.30 -9.96
CA SER A 61 -5.35 7.91 -9.79
C SER A 61 -4.99 8.06 -8.31
N MET A 62 -4.84 6.94 -7.59
CA MET A 62 -4.43 6.99 -6.18
C MET A 62 -2.98 7.47 -5.99
N LEU A 63 -2.19 7.57 -7.06
CA LEU A 63 -0.87 8.21 -7.07
C LEU A 63 -0.97 9.74 -7.09
N ASP A 64 -2.13 10.30 -7.46
CA ASP A 64 -2.42 11.71 -7.36
C ASP A 64 -2.89 12.05 -5.94
N GLY A 65 -2.00 12.66 -5.16
CA GLY A 65 -2.29 13.02 -3.77
C GLY A 65 -3.44 14.02 -3.61
N GLN A 66 -3.69 14.89 -4.62
CA GLN A 66 -4.78 15.86 -4.58
C GLN A 66 -6.13 15.17 -4.79
N GLU A 67 -6.21 14.25 -5.76
CA GLU A 67 -7.41 13.46 -5.99
C GLU A 67 -7.73 12.57 -4.78
N LEU A 68 -6.71 11.91 -4.21
CA LEU A 68 -6.87 11.10 -3.01
C LEU A 68 -7.38 11.95 -1.83
N LYS A 69 -6.77 13.11 -1.59
CA LYS A 69 -7.19 14.03 -0.54
C LYS A 69 -8.62 14.50 -0.73
N ARG A 70 -9.01 14.85 -1.97
CA ARG A 70 -10.38 15.25 -2.30
C ARG A 70 -11.41 14.17 -1.94
N VAL A 71 -11.11 12.90 -2.24
CA VAL A 71 -12.00 11.79 -1.87
C VAL A 71 -12.07 11.60 -0.36
N ILE A 72 -10.94 11.70 0.35
CA ILE A 72 -10.89 11.61 1.82
C ILE A 72 -11.73 12.73 2.46
N GLU A 73 -11.60 13.96 1.98
CA GLU A 73 -12.37 15.11 2.48
C GLU A 73 -13.88 14.99 2.19
N LEU A 74 -14.25 14.41 1.05
CA LEU A 74 -15.64 14.17 0.66
C LEU A 74 -16.29 13.10 1.55
N GLU A 75 -15.63 11.96 1.68
CA GLU A 75 -16.18 10.77 2.35
C GLU A 75 -16.02 10.81 3.87
N LYS A 76 -15.00 11.52 4.36
CA LYS A 76 -14.66 11.62 5.79
C LYS A 76 -14.62 10.24 6.47
N PRO A 77 -13.75 9.34 6.01
CA PRO A 77 -13.64 8.02 6.58
C PRO A 77 -13.06 8.08 8.00
N ASP A 78 -13.46 7.14 8.86
CA ASP A 78 -12.82 6.93 10.16
C ASP A 78 -11.43 6.26 9.99
N LEU A 79 -11.32 5.38 9.01
CA LEU A 79 -10.10 4.63 8.71
C LEU A 79 -9.81 4.62 7.20
N ILE A 80 -8.53 4.63 6.87
CA ILE A 80 -8.05 4.40 5.50
C ILE A 80 -7.23 3.10 5.50
N VAL A 81 -7.54 2.22 4.56
CA VAL A 81 -6.85 0.93 4.40
C VAL A 81 -6.15 0.91 3.05
N PRO A 82 -4.82 1.12 3.00
CA PRO A 82 -4.03 0.90 1.80
C PRO A 82 -3.94 -0.61 1.52
N GLU A 83 -4.37 -1.05 0.34
CA GLU A 83 -4.33 -2.46 -0.06
C GLU A 83 -3.32 -2.69 -1.18
N VAL A 84 -3.10 -1.69 -2.03
CA VAL A 84 -2.15 -1.76 -3.16
C VAL A 84 -0.96 -0.84 -2.95
N GLU A 85 0.10 -1.04 -3.75
CA GLU A 85 1.33 -0.22 -3.68
C GLU A 85 1.22 1.12 -4.40
N ALA A 86 0.30 1.28 -5.34
CA ALA A 86 0.17 2.47 -6.19
C ALA A 86 -0.67 3.56 -5.50
N ILE A 87 -0.19 4.12 -4.40
CA ILE A 87 -0.87 5.12 -3.57
C ILE A 87 0.07 6.28 -3.26
N ALA A 88 -0.47 7.50 -3.19
CA ALA A 88 0.24 8.70 -2.73
C ALA A 88 0.46 8.64 -1.20
N THR A 89 1.40 7.82 -0.76
CA THR A 89 1.66 7.57 0.66
C THR A 89 2.14 8.80 1.42
N ASP A 90 2.78 9.76 0.76
CA ASP A 90 3.18 11.03 1.39
C ASP A 90 1.94 11.82 1.81
N THR A 91 0.90 11.87 0.98
CA THR A 91 -0.37 12.50 1.32
C THR A 91 -1.03 11.80 2.53
N LEU A 92 -0.99 10.48 2.59
CA LEU A 92 -1.51 9.74 3.74
C LEU A 92 -0.72 10.06 5.01
N ALA A 93 0.61 10.15 4.92
CA ALA A 93 1.48 10.49 6.06
C ALA A 93 1.24 11.91 6.58
N GLU A 94 1.03 12.88 5.69
CA GLU A 94 0.66 14.25 6.06
C GLU A 94 -0.68 14.30 6.80
N LEU A 95 -1.71 13.64 6.29
CA LEU A 95 -3.04 13.61 6.89
C LEU A 95 -3.06 12.85 8.22
N GLU A 96 -2.32 11.75 8.33
CA GLU A 96 -2.18 10.99 9.57
C GLU A 96 -1.44 11.82 10.64
N THR A 97 -0.34 12.49 10.25
CA THR A 97 0.42 13.37 11.15
C THR A 97 -0.41 14.56 11.64
N ALA A 98 -1.25 15.12 10.78
CA ALA A 98 -2.20 16.17 11.13
C ALA A 98 -3.37 15.69 12.04
N GLY A 99 -3.46 14.39 12.30
CA GLY A 99 -4.56 13.79 13.07
C GLY A 99 -5.91 13.82 12.37
N SER A 100 -5.91 14.05 11.05
CA SER A 100 -7.14 14.17 10.26
C SER A 100 -7.75 12.81 9.91
N VAL A 101 -6.92 11.76 9.83
CA VAL A 101 -7.34 10.40 9.49
C VAL A 101 -6.51 9.39 10.28
N THR A 102 -7.00 8.15 10.36
CA THR A 102 -6.24 7.00 10.84
C THR A 102 -5.98 6.07 9.66
N VAL A 103 -4.73 5.68 9.45
CA VAL A 103 -4.32 4.77 8.37
C VAL A 103 -3.90 3.43 8.95
N ILE A 104 -4.39 2.32 8.40
CA ILE A 104 -4.08 0.97 8.89
C ILE A 104 -3.73 0.07 7.69
N PRO A 105 -2.50 -0.46 7.61
CA PRO A 105 -1.34 -0.16 8.48
C PRO A 105 -0.96 1.31 8.39
N THR A 106 -0.17 1.82 9.35
CA THR A 106 0.19 3.26 9.37
C THR A 106 0.77 3.72 8.04
N ALA A 107 0.61 5.00 7.71
CA ALA A 107 1.16 5.56 6.47
C ALA A 107 2.69 5.28 6.36
N ARG A 108 3.44 5.37 7.47
CA ARG A 108 4.87 5.01 7.51
C ARG A 108 5.09 3.53 7.16
N ALA A 109 4.31 2.62 7.71
CA ALA A 109 4.44 1.19 7.40
C ALA A 109 4.16 0.93 5.93
N THR A 110 3.14 1.58 5.38
CA THR A 110 2.79 1.51 3.97
C THR A 110 3.94 2.02 3.08
N GLN A 111 4.52 3.18 3.38
CA GLN A 111 5.69 3.73 2.67
C GLN A 111 6.87 2.75 2.67
N LEU A 112 7.18 2.16 3.82
CA LEU A 112 8.30 1.23 3.95
C LEU A 112 8.08 -0.06 3.16
N THR A 113 6.87 -0.60 3.16
CA THR A 113 6.56 -1.84 2.42
C THR A 113 6.55 -1.63 0.91
N MET A 114 6.24 -0.43 0.45
CA MET A 114 6.31 -0.05 -0.97
C MET A 114 7.75 0.16 -1.47
N ASN A 115 8.67 0.51 -0.59
CA ASN A 115 10.06 0.80 -0.90
C ASN A 115 10.97 -0.35 -0.44
N ARG A 116 11.47 -1.16 -1.40
CA ARG A 116 12.34 -2.30 -1.08
C ARG A 116 13.63 -1.89 -0.38
N GLU A 117 14.18 -0.73 -0.70
CA GLU A 117 15.36 -0.22 -0.01
C GLU A 117 15.02 0.15 1.43
N GLY A 118 13.95 0.92 1.63
CA GLY A 118 13.50 1.33 2.96
C GLY A 118 13.24 0.16 3.90
N ILE A 119 12.42 -0.81 3.46
CA ILE A 119 12.10 -1.98 4.31
C ILE A 119 13.34 -2.87 4.55
N ARG A 120 14.26 -2.98 3.59
CA ARG A 120 15.46 -3.78 3.70
C ARG A 120 16.46 -3.17 4.68
N ARG A 121 16.67 -1.85 4.61
CA ARG A 121 17.51 -1.11 5.55
C ARG A 121 16.91 -1.14 6.96
N LEU A 122 15.63 -0.88 7.10
CA LEU A 122 14.94 -1.00 8.39
C LEU A 122 15.18 -2.39 9.00
N ALA A 123 14.93 -3.45 8.26
CA ALA A 123 15.06 -4.82 8.78
C ALA A 123 16.52 -5.17 9.16
N ALA A 124 17.48 -4.90 8.28
CA ALA A 124 18.85 -5.33 8.46
C ALA A 124 19.69 -4.38 9.32
N GLU A 125 19.57 -3.06 9.09
CA GLU A 125 20.47 -2.06 9.65
C GLU A 125 19.93 -1.47 10.97
N GLU A 126 18.62 -1.25 11.07
CA GLU A 126 18.00 -0.66 12.26
C GLU A 126 17.54 -1.72 13.27
N LEU A 127 16.85 -2.78 12.77
CA LEU A 127 16.27 -3.82 13.64
C LEU A 127 17.20 -5.03 13.84
N GLY A 128 18.31 -5.10 13.11
CA GLY A 128 19.27 -6.21 13.21
C GLY A 128 18.70 -7.58 12.83
N LEU A 129 17.62 -7.62 12.03
CA LEU A 129 16.99 -8.87 11.62
C LEU A 129 17.84 -9.58 10.58
N LYS A 130 17.87 -10.89 10.63
CA LYS A 130 18.59 -11.71 9.64
C LYS A 130 17.89 -11.61 8.28
N THR A 131 18.61 -11.08 7.29
CA THR A 131 18.15 -10.97 5.91
C THR A 131 19.13 -11.67 4.97
N SER A 132 18.70 -11.96 3.73
CA SER A 132 19.64 -12.31 2.66
C SER A 132 20.58 -11.14 2.38
N PRO A 133 21.83 -11.37 1.95
CA PRO A 133 22.70 -10.30 1.49
C PRO A 133 22.03 -9.46 0.40
N PHE A 134 22.19 -8.16 0.44
CA PHE A 134 21.62 -7.24 -0.54
C PHE A 134 22.54 -6.05 -0.81
N LEU A 135 22.44 -5.51 -1.99
CA LEU A 135 23.07 -4.26 -2.40
C LEU A 135 22.09 -3.49 -3.28
N PHE A 136 22.21 -2.18 -3.29
CA PHE A 136 21.44 -1.29 -4.16
C PHE A 136 22.36 -0.72 -5.23
N ALA A 137 21.81 -0.47 -6.42
CA ALA A 137 22.54 0.09 -7.54
C ALA A 137 21.62 1.06 -8.30
N SER A 138 22.15 2.25 -8.62
CA SER A 138 21.48 3.29 -9.40
C SER A 138 22.06 3.46 -10.79
N THR A 139 23.26 2.89 -11.02
CA THR A 139 23.96 2.95 -12.31
C THR A 139 24.33 1.54 -12.79
N GLY A 140 24.59 1.42 -14.10
CA GLY A 140 25.04 0.14 -14.66
C GLY A 140 26.38 -0.33 -14.10
N GLU A 141 27.26 0.58 -13.67
CA GLU A 141 28.54 0.25 -13.05
C GLU A 141 28.33 -0.30 -11.63
N GLU A 142 27.56 0.40 -10.81
CA GLU A 142 27.19 -0.07 -9.47
C GLU A 142 26.49 -1.42 -9.51
N PHE A 143 25.65 -1.62 -10.52
CA PHE A 143 24.96 -2.89 -10.72
C PHE A 143 25.95 -4.04 -10.98
N ARG A 144 26.94 -3.87 -11.88
CA ARG A 144 27.96 -4.89 -12.14
C ARG A 144 28.76 -5.22 -10.88
N GLN A 145 29.19 -4.21 -10.15
CA GLN A 145 29.91 -4.37 -8.88
C GLN A 145 29.06 -5.08 -7.82
N ALA A 146 27.77 -4.75 -7.74
CA ALA A 146 26.84 -5.38 -6.82
C ALA A 146 26.65 -6.88 -7.14
N VAL A 147 26.49 -7.23 -8.42
CA VAL A 147 26.37 -8.65 -8.85
C VAL A 147 27.66 -9.43 -8.53
N GLU A 148 28.81 -8.85 -8.81
CA GLU A 148 30.11 -9.47 -8.49
C GLU A 148 30.26 -9.73 -6.99
N LYS A 149 29.89 -8.75 -6.16
CA LYS A 149 30.03 -8.82 -4.71
C LYS A 149 29.01 -9.78 -4.06
N ILE A 150 27.77 -9.80 -4.53
CA ILE A 150 26.72 -10.73 -4.05
C ILE A 150 27.01 -12.16 -4.51
N GLY A 151 27.56 -12.31 -5.71
CA GLY A 151 27.75 -13.60 -6.36
C GLY A 151 26.51 -14.09 -7.10
N MET A 152 26.69 -15.14 -7.89
CA MET A 152 25.63 -15.76 -8.69
C MET A 152 25.31 -17.16 -8.19
N PRO A 153 24.06 -17.61 -8.23
CA PRO A 153 22.89 -16.89 -8.75
C PRO A 153 22.40 -15.79 -7.80
N CYS A 154 21.97 -14.67 -8.36
CA CYS A 154 21.34 -13.60 -7.59
C CYS A 154 20.05 -13.08 -8.26
N VAL A 155 19.20 -12.42 -7.48
CA VAL A 155 17.92 -11.88 -7.95
C VAL A 155 17.97 -10.38 -7.92
N VAL A 156 17.68 -9.77 -9.07
CA VAL A 156 17.55 -8.32 -9.24
C VAL A 156 16.08 -7.94 -9.18
N LYS A 157 15.76 -6.90 -8.42
CA LYS A 157 14.39 -6.43 -8.26
C LYS A 157 14.36 -4.90 -8.36
N PRO A 158 13.38 -4.30 -9.04
CA PRO A 158 13.14 -2.87 -8.94
C PRO A 158 12.89 -2.45 -7.49
N ILE A 159 13.22 -1.21 -7.13
CA ILE A 159 12.96 -0.65 -5.78
C ILE A 159 11.47 -0.71 -5.47
N MET A 160 10.63 -0.33 -6.43
CA MET A 160 9.18 -0.43 -6.31
C MET A 160 8.63 -1.37 -7.39
N SER A 161 8.14 -2.52 -6.96
CA SER A 161 7.38 -3.45 -7.81
C SER A 161 6.65 -4.47 -6.96
N SER A 162 5.52 -4.96 -7.46
CA SER A 162 4.77 -6.05 -6.85
C SER A 162 4.72 -7.27 -7.77
N SER A 163 4.32 -8.39 -7.23
CA SER A 163 4.04 -9.63 -7.96
C SER A 163 5.16 -10.09 -8.90
N GLY A 164 6.42 -9.77 -8.56
CA GLY A 164 7.58 -10.16 -9.36
C GLY A 164 7.80 -9.37 -10.65
N LYS A 165 7.01 -8.32 -10.91
CA LYS A 165 7.16 -7.49 -12.11
C LYS A 165 8.53 -6.83 -12.14
N GLY A 166 9.23 -6.91 -13.28
CA GLY A 166 10.58 -6.37 -13.46
C GLY A 166 11.68 -7.12 -12.69
N GLN A 167 11.37 -8.26 -12.10
CA GLN A 167 12.36 -9.11 -11.43
C GLN A 167 13.10 -9.97 -12.46
N SER A 168 14.43 -10.10 -12.27
CA SER A 168 15.29 -10.95 -13.08
C SER A 168 16.20 -11.80 -12.19
N THR A 169 16.57 -12.98 -12.67
CA THR A 169 17.56 -13.83 -12.02
C THR A 169 18.80 -13.90 -12.87
N ILE A 170 19.95 -13.49 -12.33
CA ILE A 170 21.26 -13.59 -12.96
C ILE A 170 21.90 -14.90 -12.51
N ARG A 171 22.24 -15.75 -13.47
CA ARG A 171 22.82 -17.09 -13.23
C ARG A 171 24.25 -17.22 -13.70
N SER A 172 24.65 -16.39 -14.64
CA SER A 172 25.99 -16.33 -15.23
C SER A 172 26.33 -14.90 -15.61
N SER A 173 27.59 -14.65 -15.92
CA SER A 173 28.11 -13.36 -16.36
C SER A 173 27.92 -13.10 -17.87
N ASP A 174 27.34 -14.03 -18.61
CA ASP A 174 27.12 -13.95 -20.06
C ASP A 174 25.78 -13.31 -20.39
#